data_5df49c57050f999379714919ff7a2e7d
#
_entry.id   5df49c57050f999379714919ff7a2e7d
#
_cell.length_a   1.000
_cell.length_b   1.000
_cell.length_c   1.000
_cell.angle_alpha   90.00
_cell.angle_beta   90.00
_cell.angle_gamma   90.00
#
_symmetry.space_group_name_H-M   'P 1'
#
loop_
_entity.id
_entity.type
_entity.pdbx_description
1 polymer ?
#
loop_
_entity_poly.entity_id
_entity_poly.type
_entity_poly.pdbx_seq_one_letter_code
_entity_poly.pdbx_strand_id
1 'polypeptide(L)'
;GIRLKTITIGTFLSENKERLGLELIAGKNGLNNVIVSPELNRPGLALAGFVDLFTYNRVQLLGNTEMLYLDTLPKKKRIASIEIICQFDLPCILITNAIPAPQEMIEICREKKIPLIVSSLSTTQFVHLYSYYLEDIFAQSQVMHGTLMDVYGMGLLFVGRPGIGKSEVSLDLVERGHRLVADDIVYIVRKSRGIIVGTGNEMTRSLIEIRGVGIVDVQKMFGIRA
;
A
#
# COMPACT_ATOMS: atom_id res chain seq x y z
N GLY A 1 14.79 -3.87 13.23
CA GLY A 1 13.35 -3.74 13.43
C GLY A 1 12.69 -3.40 12.10
N ILE A 2 11.66 -4.15 11.75
CA ILE A 2 10.82 -3.88 10.57
C ILE A 2 10.14 -2.53 10.84
N ARG A 3 10.52 -1.51 10.11
CA ARG A 3 9.84 -0.22 10.16
C ARG A 3 8.52 -0.40 9.42
N LEU A 4 7.41 -0.44 10.15
CA LEU A 4 6.07 -0.41 9.54
C LEU A 4 5.95 0.87 8.72
N LYS A 5 5.84 0.73 7.40
CA LYS A 5 5.55 1.85 6.53
C LYS A 5 4.15 2.36 6.86
N THR A 6 4.00 3.66 6.98
CA THR A 6 2.71 4.34 7.15
C THR A 6 2.61 5.45 6.13
N ILE A 7 1.41 5.81 5.75
CA ILE A 7 1.14 6.96 4.90
C ILE A 7 0.09 7.84 5.56
N THR A 8 0.28 9.15 5.54
CA THR A 8 -0.72 10.08 6.05
C THR A 8 -1.90 10.22 5.09
N ILE A 9 -3.08 10.53 5.62
CA ILE A 9 -4.26 10.82 4.79
C ILE A 9 -3.98 12.01 3.87
N GLY A 10 -3.22 13.02 4.33
CA GLY A 10 -2.83 14.16 3.49
C GLY A 10 -2.01 13.75 2.27
N THR A 11 -1.02 12.87 2.45
CA THR A 11 -0.21 12.34 1.33
C THR A 11 -1.05 11.47 0.40
N PHE A 12 -1.86 10.58 0.96
CA PHE A 12 -2.79 9.74 0.18
C PHE A 12 -3.71 10.61 -0.70
N LEU A 13 -4.30 11.65 -0.10
CA LEU A 13 -5.21 12.56 -0.80
C LEU A 13 -4.50 13.31 -1.93
N SER A 14 -3.33 13.89 -1.66
CA SER A 14 -2.58 14.68 -2.65
C SER A 14 -2.09 13.83 -3.83
N GLU A 15 -1.63 12.62 -3.59
CA GLU A 15 -1.10 11.74 -4.63
C GLU A 15 -2.17 11.06 -5.49
N ASN A 16 -3.42 10.95 -4.98
CA ASN A 16 -4.49 10.21 -5.64
C ASN A 16 -5.71 11.06 -6.00
N LYS A 17 -5.66 12.38 -5.78
CA LYS A 17 -6.81 13.27 -5.95
C LYS A 17 -7.51 13.08 -7.29
N GLU A 18 -6.78 13.14 -8.38
CA GLU A 18 -7.33 12.99 -9.73
C GLU A 18 -7.64 11.53 -10.07
N ARG A 19 -6.71 10.63 -9.77
CA ARG A 19 -6.82 9.22 -10.13
C ARG A 19 -8.00 8.52 -9.45
N LEU A 20 -8.28 8.84 -8.19
CA LEU A 20 -9.38 8.28 -7.42
C LEU A 20 -10.58 9.23 -7.33
N GLY A 21 -10.53 10.38 -7.98
CA GLY A 21 -11.59 11.39 -7.97
C GLY A 21 -11.94 11.86 -6.56
N LEU A 22 -10.93 12.22 -5.76
CA LEU A 22 -11.08 12.53 -4.35
C LEU A 22 -11.38 13.99 -4.09
N GLU A 23 -12.35 14.24 -3.21
CA GLU A 23 -12.67 15.56 -2.67
C GLU A 23 -12.74 15.48 -1.14
N LEU A 24 -11.98 16.35 -0.46
CA LEU A 24 -12.03 16.48 1.00
C LEU A 24 -13.23 17.36 1.38
N ILE A 25 -14.20 16.78 2.07
CA ILE A 25 -15.43 17.46 2.47
C ILE A 25 -15.31 18.06 3.86
N ALA A 26 -14.67 17.38 4.80
CA ALA A 26 -14.51 17.81 6.17
C ALA A 26 -13.28 17.17 6.83
N GLY A 27 -12.97 17.57 8.04
CA GLY A 27 -11.92 16.94 8.84
C GLY A 27 -10.50 17.30 8.41
N LYS A 28 -10.26 18.47 7.85
CA LYS A 28 -8.94 18.97 7.44
C LYS A 28 -7.87 18.85 8.54
N ASN A 29 -8.25 19.00 9.79
CA ASN A 29 -7.34 18.91 10.93
C ASN A 29 -6.88 17.46 11.23
N GLY A 30 -7.46 16.44 10.57
CA GLY A 30 -7.09 15.04 10.67
C GLY A 30 -6.21 14.53 9.53
N LEU A 31 -5.69 15.40 8.66
CA LEU A 31 -4.86 14.97 7.50
C LEU A 31 -3.54 14.29 7.90
N ASN A 32 -3.10 14.46 9.15
CA ASN A 32 -1.94 13.74 9.70
C ASN A 32 -2.30 12.34 10.24
N ASN A 33 -3.58 11.95 10.26
CA ASN A 33 -3.96 10.58 10.56
C ASN A 33 -3.30 9.64 9.55
N VAL A 34 -2.97 8.43 10.00
CA VAL A 34 -2.16 7.49 9.20
C VAL A 34 -2.95 6.27 8.75
N ILE A 35 -2.64 5.82 7.56
CA ILE A 35 -3.02 4.51 7.04
C ILE A 35 -1.89 3.54 7.41
N VAL A 36 -2.21 2.48 8.13
CA VAL A 36 -1.25 1.48 8.62
C VAL A 36 -1.39 0.12 7.92
N SER A 37 -2.40 -0.03 7.08
CA SER A 37 -2.72 -1.29 6.38
C SER A 37 -3.34 -0.98 5.02
N PRO A 38 -3.05 -1.78 3.98
CA PRO A 38 -3.69 -1.65 2.68
C PRO A 38 -5.17 -2.06 2.68
N GLU A 39 -5.64 -2.66 3.75
CA GLU A 39 -7.00 -3.17 3.84
C GLU A 39 -7.99 -2.06 4.17
N LEU A 40 -9.17 -2.16 3.55
CA LEU A 40 -10.34 -1.33 3.81
C LEU A 40 -11.29 -2.02 4.80
N ASN A 41 -12.16 -1.25 5.43
CA ASN A 41 -13.30 -1.77 6.18
C ASN A 41 -14.62 -1.18 5.68
N ARG A 42 -15.64 -2.02 5.58
CA ARG A 42 -17.03 -1.62 5.32
C ARG A 42 -17.78 -1.63 6.66
N PRO A 43 -18.09 -0.46 7.25
CA PRO A 43 -18.58 -0.38 8.64
C PRO A 43 -20.07 -0.62 8.81
N GLY A 44 -20.73 -1.35 7.91
CA GLY A 44 -22.18 -1.55 7.94
C GLY A 44 -22.71 -2.09 9.27
N LEU A 45 -22.09 -3.15 9.81
CA LEU A 45 -22.46 -3.70 11.11
C LEU A 45 -22.14 -2.75 12.27
N ALA A 46 -21.03 -2.03 12.22
CA ALA A 46 -20.68 -1.04 13.23
C ALA A 46 -21.66 0.13 13.25
N LEU A 47 -22.09 0.61 12.08
CA LEU A 47 -23.15 1.63 11.96
C LEU A 47 -24.48 1.14 12.54
N ALA A 48 -24.76 -0.16 12.49
CA ALA A 48 -25.94 -0.78 13.10
C ALA A 48 -25.77 -1.06 14.61
N GLY A 49 -24.62 -0.75 15.20
CA GLY A 49 -24.35 -0.86 16.64
C GLY A 49 -23.52 -2.08 17.06
N PHE A 50 -23.11 -2.95 16.13
CA PHE A 50 -22.23 -4.08 16.41
C PHE A 50 -20.77 -3.72 16.20
N VAL A 51 -20.02 -3.48 17.29
CA VAL A 51 -18.64 -2.96 17.25
C VAL A 51 -17.58 -3.92 17.77
N ASP A 52 -17.95 -5.11 18.23
CA ASP A 52 -17.03 -6.05 18.90
C ASP A 52 -15.84 -6.47 18.01
N LEU A 53 -16.04 -6.50 16.69
CA LEU A 53 -15.01 -6.83 15.71
C LEU A 53 -14.75 -5.66 14.72
N PHE A 54 -15.04 -4.45 15.14
CA PHE A 54 -14.87 -3.28 14.30
C PHE A 54 -13.40 -2.95 14.06
N THR A 55 -12.95 -3.10 12.83
CA THR A 55 -11.58 -2.77 12.40
C THR A 55 -11.43 -1.27 12.15
N TYR A 56 -11.48 -0.49 13.20
CA TYR A 56 -11.47 0.98 13.17
C TYR A 56 -10.15 1.58 12.65
N ASN A 57 -9.05 0.86 12.77
CA ASN A 57 -7.72 1.30 12.31
C ASN A 57 -7.54 1.26 10.78
N ARG A 58 -8.55 0.81 10.04
CA ARG A 58 -8.59 0.81 8.57
C ARG A 58 -9.35 2.02 8.05
N VAL A 59 -9.08 2.40 6.80
CA VAL A 59 -9.93 3.37 6.09
C VAL A 59 -11.35 2.82 6.00
N GLN A 60 -12.33 3.61 6.43
CA GLN A 60 -13.74 3.22 6.46
C GLN A 60 -14.39 3.61 5.14
N LEU A 61 -14.83 2.62 4.38
CA LEU A 61 -15.42 2.79 3.06
C LEU A 61 -16.95 2.64 3.14
N LEU A 62 -17.65 3.72 2.80
CA LEU A 62 -19.11 3.76 2.70
C LEU A 62 -19.50 3.79 1.22
N GLY A 63 -20.19 2.74 0.77
CA GLY A 63 -20.77 2.67 -0.56
C GLY A 63 -22.29 2.86 -0.52
N ASN A 64 -22.96 2.45 -1.59
CA ASN A 64 -24.42 2.57 -1.70
C ASN A 64 -25.17 1.95 -0.50
N THR A 65 -24.73 0.78 -0.03
CA THR A 65 -25.42 0.05 1.05
C THR A 65 -25.37 0.83 2.36
N GLU A 66 -24.22 1.29 2.78
CA GLU A 66 -24.06 2.04 4.03
C GLU A 66 -24.76 3.39 3.96
N MET A 67 -24.62 4.09 2.82
CA MET A 67 -25.26 5.40 2.66
C MET A 67 -26.78 5.30 2.61
N LEU A 68 -27.33 4.28 1.92
CA LEU A 68 -28.76 4.02 1.91
C LEU A 68 -29.27 3.67 3.30
N TYR A 69 -28.55 2.83 4.03
CA TYR A 69 -28.90 2.52 5.43
C TYR A 69 -29.01 3.79 6.28
N LEU A 70 -28.02 4.68 6.23
CA LEU A 70 -28.04 5.94 6.96
C LEU A 70 -29.23 6.85 6.54
N ASP A 71 -29.54 6.86 5.25
CA ASP A 71 -30.65 7.66 4.72
C ASP A 71 -32.03 7.17 5.20
N THR A 72 -32.19 5.86 5.43
CA THR A 72 -33.42 5.30 5.99
C THR A 72 -33.65 5.65 7.46
N LEU A 73 -32.62 6.08 8.19
CA LEU A 73 -32.70 6.38 9.60
C LEU A 73 -33.29 7.78 9.86
N PRO A 74 -34.19 7.95 10.85
CA PRO A 74 -34.52 9.26 11.36
C PRO A 74 -33.27 10.01 11.82
N LYS A 75 -33.25 11.34 11.70
CA LYS A 75 -32.10 12.18 11.99
C LYS A 75 -31.37 11.84 13.29
N LYS A 76 -32.09 11.68 14.40
CA LYS A 76 -31.48 11.33 15.70
C LYS A 76 -30.77 9.98 15.68
N LYS A 77 -31.37 8.97 15.04
CA LYS A 77 -30.76 7.63 14.90
C LYS A 77 -29.58 7.66 13.95
N ARG A 78 -29.63 8.47 12.88
CA ARG A 78 -28.52 8.66 11.94
C ARG A 78 -27.31 9.27 12.63
N ILE A 79 -27.52 10.33 13.43
CA ILE A 79 -26.46 10.91 14.25
C ILE A 79 -25.83 9.88 15.19
N ALA A 80 -26.66 9.15 15.94
CA ALA A 80 -26.17 8.13 16.86
C ALA A 80 -25.38 7.02 16.13
N SER A 81 -25.84 6.58 14.96
CA SER A 81 -25.16 5.60 14.11
C SER A 81 -23.78 6.08 13.67
N ILE A 82 -23.67 7.31 13.20
CA ILE A 82 -22.38 7.91 12.79
C ILE A 82 -21.45 8.08 14.01
N GLU A 83 -21.97 8.52 15.14
CA GLU A 83 -21.20 8.69 16.38
C GLU A 83 -20.62 7.38 16.90
N ILE A 84 -21.31 6.25 16.71
CA ILE A 84 -20.83 4.93 17.11
C ILE A 84 -19.46 4.63 16.49
N ILE A 85 -19.29 4.88 15.20
CA ILE A 85 -18.01 4.64 14.54
C ILE A 85 -17.00 5.76 14.79
N CYS A 86 -17.45 7.00 14.87
CA CYS A 86 -16.59 8.17 15.05
C CYS A 86 -16.04 8.36 16.48
N GLN A 87 -16.44 7.53 17.44
CA GLN A 87 -15.80 7.46 18.76
C GLN A 87 -14.43 6.78 18.73
N PHE A 88 -14.13 6.04 17.68
CA PHE A 88 -12.83 5.38 17.47
C PHE A 88 -11.87 6.27 16.69
N ASP A 89 -10.56 6.02 16.83
CA ASP A 89 -9.51 6.73 16.10
C ASP A 89 -9.44 6.23 14.64
N LEU A 90 -10.37 6.70 13.82
CA LEU A 90 -10.42 6.35 12.41
C LEU A 90 -9.33 7.08 11.61
N PRO A 91 -8.67 6.44 10.64
CA PRO A 91 -7.82 7.15 9.68
C PRO A 91 -8.60 8.19 8.88
N CYS A 92 -9.69 7.78 8.26
CA CYS A 92 -10.66 8.62 7.55
C CYS A 92 -11.96 7.84 7.26
N ILE A 93 -12.96 8.57 6.83
CA ILE A 93 -14.18 8.04 6.22
C ILE A 93 -14.18 8.42 4.74
N LEU A 94 -14.41 7.45 3.87
CA LEU A 94 -14.43 7.63 2.43
C LEU A 94 -15.75 7.13 1.85
N ILE A 95 -16.45 8.01 1.14
CA ILE A 95 -17.72 7.71 0.46
C ILE A 95 -17.45 7.57 -1.04
N THR A 96 -17.95 6.50 -1.66
CA THR A 96 -17.81 6.26 -3.11
C THR A 96 -19.08 6.66 -3.88
N ASN A 97 -19.06 6.47 -5.20
CA ASN A 97 -20.17 6.74 -6.12
C ASN A 97 -20.63 8.21 -6.16
N ALA A 98 -19.76 9.16 -5.84
CA ALA A 98 -20.09 10.58 -5.74
C ALA A 98 -21.30 10.88 -4.83
N ILE A 99 -21.60 10.02 -3.86
CA ILE A 99 -22.72 10.21 -2.95
C ILE A 99 -22.40 11.37 -1.99
N PRO A 100 -23.24 12.38 -1.88
CA PRO A 100 -23.00 13.50 -0.97
C PRO A 100 -23.05 13.05 0.49
N ALA A 101 -22.13 13.59 1.31
CA ALA A 101 -22.11 13.33 2.73
C ALA A 101 -23.29 14.03 3.43
N PRO A 102 -24.01 13.36 4.35
CA PRO A 102 -25.00 14.01 5.17
C PRO A 102 -24.39 15.14 6.02
N GLN A 103 -25.14 16.23 6.26
CA GLN A 103 -24.67 17.36 7.02
C GLN A 103 -24.21 16.95 8.44
N GLU A 104 -24.91 16.03 9.06
CA GLU A 104 -24.58 15.50 10.39
C GLU A 104 -23.20 14.82 10.40
N MET A 105 -22.88 14.07 9.34
CA MET A 105 -21.56 13.42 9.19
C MET A 105 -20.44 14.47 9.00
N ILE A 106 -20.69 15.50 8.22
CA ILE A 106 -19.74 16.62 8.01
C ILE A 106 -19.39 17.28 9.34
N GLU A 107 -20.40 17.58 10.16
CA GLU A 107 -20.23 18.22 11.48
C GLU A 107 -19.46 17.33 12.45
N ILE A 108 -19.83 16.05 12.55
CA ILE A 108 -19.16 15.07 13.43
C ILE A 108 -17.71 14.87 13.01
N CYS A 109 -17.45 14.68 11.73
CA CYS A 109 -16.10 14.50 11.20
C CYS A 109 -15.20 15.72 11.41
N ARG A 110 -15.77 16.92 11.28
CA ARG A 110 -15.06 18.19 11.58
C ARG A 110 -14.67 18.25 13.05
N GLU A 111 -15.61 18.01 13.96
CA GLU A 111 -15.38 18.03 15.41
C GLU A 111 -14.36 16.98 15.83
N LYS A 112 -14.50 15.76 15.36
CA LYS A 112 -13.63 14.62 15.70
C LYS A 112 -12.29 14.61 14.97
N LYS A 113 -12.04 15.56 14.06
CA LYS A 113 -10.83 15.61 13.23
C LYS A 113 -10.63 14.34 12.40
N ILE A 114 -11.71 13.81 11.87
CA ILE A 114 -11.70 12.64 10.97
C ILE A 114 -11.84 13.15 9.54
N PRO A 115 -10.87 12.96 8.66
CA PRO A 115 -11.02 13.32 7.25
C PRO A 115 -12.21 12.61 6.63
N LEU A 116 -13.12 13.37 6.05
CA LEU A 116 -14.27 12.89 5.30
C LEU A 116 -14.03 13.19 3.82
N ILE A 117 -13.90 12.14 3.03
CA ILE A 117 -13.52 12.22 1.62
C ILE A 117 -14.62 11.58 0.79
N VAL A 118 -14.94 12.19 -0.34
CA VAL A 118 -15.85 11.63 -1.34
C VAL A 118 -15.04 11.31 -2.60
N SER A 119 -15.25 10.11 -3.14
CA SER A 119 -14.73 9.69 -4.43
C SER A 119 -15.83 9.65 -5.48
N SER A 120 -15.53 10.14 -6.67
CA SER A 120 -16.44 10.05 -7.83
C SER A 120 -16.52 8.64 -8.43
N LEU A 121 -15.59 7.75 -8.07
CA LEU A 121 -15.53 6.39 -8.59
C LEU A 121 -16.61 5.50 -7.96
N SER A 122 -17.01 4.46 -8.71
CA SER A 122 -17.78 3.37 -8.13
C SER A 122 -16.97 2.65 -7.04
N THR A 123 -17.66 2.01 -6.10
CA THR A 123 -16.99 1.25 -5.03
C THR A 123 -15.99 0.23 -5.56
N THR A 124 -16.36 -0.51 -6.59
CA THR A 124 -15.50 -1.55 -7.19
C THR A 124 -14.24 -0.93 -7.82
N GLN A 125 -14.38 0.14 -8.58
CA GLN A 125 -13.25 0.84 -9.20
C GLN A 125 -12.33 1.44 -8.12
N PHE A 126 -12.92 2.09 -7.12
CA PHE A 126 -12.17 2.67 -6.03
C PHE A 126 -11.34 1.60 -5.29
N VAL A 127 -11.95 0.50 -4.86
CA VAL A 127 -11.28 -0.58 -4.14
C VAL A 127 -10.11 -1.13 -4.95
N HIS A 128 -10.31 -1.35 -6.25
CA HIS A 128 -9.25 -1.86 -7.13
C HIS A 128 -8.03 -0.92 -7.19
N LEU A 129 -8.26 0.36 -7.47
CA LEU A 129 -7.18 1.35 -7.60
C LEU A 129 -6.52 1.70 -6.25
N TYR A 130 -7.30 1.74 -5.17
CA TYR A 130 -6.82 1.93 -3.81
C TYR A 130 -5.88 0.79 -3.39
N SER A 131 -6.31 -0.46 -3.57
CA SER A 131 -5.49 -1.63 -3.24
C SER A 131 -4.20 -1.64 -4.04
N TYR A 132 -4.27 -1.36 -5.33
CA TYR A 132 -3.08 -1.29 -6.19
C TYR A 132 -2.07 -0.24 -5.69
N TYR A 133 -2.55 0.95 -5.32
CA TYR A 133 -1.69 2.02 -4.80
C TYR A 133 -1.05 1.65 -3.45
N LEU A 134 -1.82 1.10 -2.52
CA LEU A 134 -1.31 0.77 -1.19
C LEU A 134 -0.47 -0.51 -1.15
N GLU A 135 -0.73 -1.48 -2.02
CA GLU A 135 0.13 -2.66 -2.15
C GLU A 135 1.57 -2.28 -2.49
N ASP A 136 1.78 -1.27 -3.32
CA ASP A 136 3.13 -0.75 -3.59
C ASP A 136 3.78 -0.11 -2.35
N ILE A 137 3.01 0.62 -1.55
CA ILE A 137 3.51 1.31 -0.35
C ILE A 137 3.81 0.30 0.77
N PHE A 138 2.92 -0.66 0.99
CA PHE A 138 3.04 -1.68 2.03
C PHE A 138 3.73 -2.96 1.55
N ALA A 139 4.26 -2.96 0.33
CA ALA A 139 4.98 -4.11 -0.21
C ALA A 139 6.10 -4.56 0.74
N GLN A 140 6.15 -5.86 0.99
CA GLN A 140 7.21 -6.45 1.80
C GLN A 140 8.55 -6.23 1.10
N SER A 141 9.47 -5.56 1.77
CA SER A 141 10.83 -5.37 1.29
C SER A 141 11.81 -6.17 2.14
N GLN A 142 12.81 -6.75 1.49
CA GLN A 142 13.89 -7.48 2.12
C GLN A 142 15.23 -6.94 1.61
N VAL A 143 16.19 -6.85 2.51
CA VAL A 143 17.58 -6.51 2.14
C VAL A 143 18.37 -7.81 2.10
N MET A 144 19.05 -8.04 1.00
CA MET A 144 19.92 -9.20 0.83
C MET A 144 21.34 -8.78 0.42
N HIS A 145 22.33 -9.48 0.94
CA HIS A 145 23.69 -9.37 0.44
C HIS A 145 23.85 -10.19 -0.83
N GLY A 146 24.23 -9.54 -1.90
CA GLY A 146 24.39 -10.19 -3.20
C GLY A 146 24.71 -9.20 -4.30
N THR A 147 24.77 -9.69 -5.52
CA THR A 147 25.00 -8.90 -6.72
C THR A 147 23.82 -9.07 -7.66
N LEU A 148 23.22 -7.96 -8.08
CA LEU A 148 22.07 -7.94 -8.98
C LEU A 148 22.52 -7.44 -10.35
N MET A 149 22.29 -8.26 -11.38
CA MET A 149 22.61 -7.96 -12.77
C MET A 149 21.34 -7.88 -13.60
N ASP A 150 21.33 -6.95 -14.55
CA ASP A 150 20.37 -6.92 -15.64
C ASP A 150 20.91 -7.69 -16.83
N VAL A 151 20.32 -8.82 -17.11
CA VAL A 151 20.69 -9.69 -18.24
C VAL A 151 19.50 -9.78 -19.18
N TYR A 152 19.57 -9.10 -20.31
CA TYR A 152 18.49 -9.01 -21.30
C TYR A 152 17.12 -8.56 -20.72
N GLY A 153 17.15 -7.59 -19.78
CA GLY A 153 15.95 -7.08 -19.14
C GLY A 153 15.41 -7.94 -17.99
N MET A 154 16.10 -9.02 -17.63
CA MET A 154 15.79 -9.84 -16.46
C MET A 154 16.82 -9.63 -15.36
N GLY A 155 16.34 -9.45 -14.12
CA GLY A 155 17.18 -9.37 -12.94
C GLY A 155 17.71 -10.74 -12.53
N LEU A 156 19.02 -10.93 -12.53
CA LEU A 156 19.68 -12.10 -11.94
C LEU A 156 20.36 -11.69 -10.63
N LEU A 157 19.95 -12.34 -9.54
CA LEU A 157 20.51 -12.11 -8.21
C LEU A 157 21.48 -13.24 -7.86
N PHE A 158 22.75 -12.89 -7.70
CA PHE A 158 23.80 -13.80 -7.23
C PHE A 158 23.98 -13.69 -5.73
N VAL A 159 23.74 -14.77 -5.01
CA VAL A 159 23.88 -14.87 -3.56
C VAL A 159 24.92 -15.91 -3.21
N GLY A 160 25.74 -15.64 -2.21
CA GLY A 160 26.77 -16.58 -1.76
C GLY A 160 27.74 -15.93 -0.78
N ARG A 161 28.59 -16.75 -0.19
CA ARG A 161 29.60 -16.26 0.77
C ARG A 161 30.58 -15.26 0.09
N PRO A 162 31.16 -14.31 0.84
CA PRO A 162 32.26 -13.49 0.32
C PRO A 162 33.37 -14.35 -0.24
N GLY A 163 33.94 -13.95 -1.39
CA GLY A 163 35.07 -14.66 -2.04
C GLY A 163 34.69 -15.89 -2.87
N ILE A 164 33.40 -16.19 -3.07
CA ILE A 164 32.96 -17.38 -3.84
C ILE A 164 32.99 -17.18 -5.36
N GLY A 165 33.35 -15.99 -5.84
CA GLY A 165 33.39 -15.70 -7.28
C GLY A 165 32.22 -14.89 -7.83
N LYS A 166 31.38 -14.28 -6.95
CA LYS A 166 30.25 -13.43 -7.40
C LYS A 166 30.71 -12.25 -8.24
N SER A 167 31.80 -11.61 -7.82
CA SER A 167 32.37 -10.45 -8.52
C SER A 167 32.98 -10.83 -9.88
N GLU A 168 33.60 -11.99 -9.97
CA GLU A 168 34.17 -12.50 -11.24
C GLU A 168 33.05 -12.81 -12.27
N VAL A 169 31.99 -13.44 -11.84
CA VAL A 169 30.80 -13.71 -12.70
C VAL A 169 30.16 -12.40 -13.14
N SER A 170 30.06 -11.42 -12.24
CA SER A 170 29.49 -10.11 -12.56
C SER A 170 30.35 -9.35 -13.58
N LEU A 171 31.67 -9.39 -13.43
CA LEU A 171 32.60 -8.78 -14.37
C LEU A 171 32.51 -9.43 -15.76
N ASP A 172 32.48 -10.75 -15.84
CA ASP A 172 32.31 -11.47 -17.11
C ASP A 172 30.98 -11.09 -17.80
N LEU A 173 29.89 -10.93 -17.05
CA LEU A 173 28.62 -10.46 -17.59
C LEU A 173 28.67 -9.01 -18.07
N VAL A 174 29.38 -8.12 -17.33
CA VAL A 174 29.56 -6.72 -17.75
C VAL A 174 30.39 -6.65 -19.03
N GLU A 175 31.47 -7.44 -19.14
CA GLU A 175 32.27 -7.54 -20.36
C GLU A 175 31.47 -8.02 -21.55
N ARG A 176 30.47 -8.84 -21.33
CA ARG A 176 29.49 -9.31 -22.36
C ARG A 176 28.39 -8.29 -22.68
N GLY A 177 28.43 -7.11 -22.06
CA GLY A 177 27.47 -6.04 -22.32
C GLY A 177 26.23 -6.01 -21.43
N HIS A 178 26.21 -6.80 -20.36
CA HIS A 178 25.14 -6.77 -19.37
C HIS A 178 25.38 -5.68 -18.31
N ARG A 179 24.34 -5.25 -17.62
CA ARG A 179 24.39 -4.12 -16.70
C ARG A 179 24.40 -4.57 -15.25
N LEU A 180 25.33 -4.05 -14.45
CA LEU A 180 25.32 -4.15 -13.00
C LEU A 180 24.23 -3.21 -12.44
N VAL A 181 23.30 -3.75 -11.67
CA VAL A 181 22.23 -2.98 -11.01
C VAL A 181 22.60 -2.65 -9.57
N ALA A 182 23.12 -3.65 -8.84
CA ALA A 182 23.56 -3.48 -7.46
C ALA A 182 24.67 -4.48 -7.11
N ASP A 183 25.58 -4.04 -6.27
CA ASP A 183 26.63 -4.89 -5.69
C ASP A 183 26.63 -4.74 -4.17
N ASP A 184 26.90 -5.83 -3.46
CA ASP A 184 26.89 -5.98 -2.01
C ASP A 184 25.52 -5.91 -1.35
N ILE A 185 24.73 -4.86 -1.54
CA ILE A 185 23.39 -4.69 -0.95
C ILE A 185 22.33 -4.60 -2.05
N VAL A 186 21.36 -5.52 -1.99
CA VAL A 186 20.23 -5.56 -2.91
C VAL A 186 18.92 -5.43 -2.12
N TYR A 187 18.11 -4.45 -2.48
CA TYR A 187 16.77 -4.27 -1.97
C TYR A 187 15.79 -5.04 -2.86
N ILE A 188 15.10 -6.00 -2.27
CA ILE A 188 14.10 -6.83 -2.95
C ILE A 188 12.72 -6.45 -2.45
N VAL A 189 11.82 -6.18 -3.38
CA VAL A 189 10.43 -5.82 -3.08
C VAL A 189 9.51 -6.81 -3.75
N ARG A 190 8.59 -7.39 -2.98
CA ARG A 190 7.51 -8.23 -3.50
C ARG A 190 6.32 -7.35 -3.86
N LYS A 191 6.06 -7.18 -5.14
CA LYS A 191 4.89 -6.49 -5.66
C LYS A 191 3.66 -7.41 -5.73
N SER A 192 2.51 -6.83 -6.01
CA SER A 192 1.27 -7.57 -6.26
C SER A 192 1.46 -8.67 -7.32
N ARG A 193 0.67 -9.73 -7.24
CA ARG A 193 0.71 -10.89 -8.15
C ARG A 193 2.00 -11.71 -8.13
N GLY A 194 2.79 -11.61 -7.03
CA GLY A 194 3.99 -12.41 -6.87
C GLY A 194 5.20 -11.95 -7.68
N ILE A 195 5.14 -10.77 -8.30
CA ILE A 195 6.28 -10.17 -9.00
C ILE A 195 7.31 -9.73 -7.96
N ILE A 196 8.57 -10.11 -8.17
CA ILE A 196 9.69 -9.71 -7.34
C ILE A 196 10.55 -8.74 -8.14
N VAL A 197 10.84 -7.59 -7.56
CA VAL A 197 11.72 -6.58 -8.15
C VAL A 197 12.90 -6.30 -7.23
N GLY A 198 14.05 -5.97 -7.82
CA GLY A 198 15.26 -5.65 -7.10
C GLY A 198 15.85 -4.31 -7.52
N THR A 199 16.56 -3.66 -6.58
CA THR A 199 17.29 -2.41 -6.81
C THR A 199 18.49 -2.28 -5.87
N GLY A 200 19.46 -1.45 -6.23
CA GLY A 200 20.62 -1.14 -5.40
C GLY A 200 20.41 -0.01 -4.39
N ASN A 201 19.31 0.70 -4.46
CA ASN A 201 19.03 1.82 -3.57
C ASN A 201 17.53 1.89 -3.26
N GLU A 202 17.16 2.10 -2.00
CA GLU A 202 15.80 2.28 -1.55
C GLU A 202 15.07 3.45 -2.25
N MET A 203 15.81 4.44 -2.73
CA MET A 203 15.29 5.66 -3.36
C MET A 203 15.30 5.64 -4.89
N THR A 204 15.91 4.65 -5.54
CA THR A 204 15.97 4.64 -7.01
C THR A 204 14.71 4.09 -7.65
N ARG A 205 14.23 4.80 -8.67
CA ARG A 205 13.11 4.39 -9.50
C ARG A 205 13.45 3.26 -10.49
N SER A 206 14.73 2.85 -10.55
CA SER A 206 15.21 1.78 -11.44
C SER A 206 15.03 0.43 -10.79
N LEU A 207 13.80 -0.08 -10.81
CA LEU A 207 13.47 -1.43 -10.38
C LEU A 207 13.64 -2.38 -11.57
N ILE A 208 14.29 -3.52 -11.34
CA ILE A 208 14.35 -4.61 -12.32
C ILE A 208 13.56 -5.81 -11.81
N GLU A 209 12.75 -6.39 -12.68
CA GLU A 209 11.97 -7.58 -12.35
C GLU A 209 12.88 -8.81 -12.29
N ILE A 210 12.85 -9.53 -11.17
CA ILE A 210 13.56 -10.79 -10.97
C ILE A 210 12.59 -11.91 -11.34
N ARG A 211 12.83 -12.58 -12.49
CA ARG A 211 11.98 -13.67 -12.97
C ARG A 211 12.65 -15.02 -12.74
N GLY A 212 11.91 -15.93 -12.16
CA GLY A 212 11.77 -17.37 -12.36
C GLY A 212 13.00 -18.27 -12.38
N VAL A 213 14.20 -17.77 -12.15
CA VAL A 213 15.36 -18.64 -11.96
C VAL A 213 15.57 -18.74 -10.46
N GLY A 214 15.45 -19.91 -9.88
CA GLY A 214 15.74 -20.12 -8.47
C GLY A 214 17.09 -19.56 -8.06
N ILE A 215 17.36 -19.52 -6.77
CA ILE A 215 18.67 -19.15 -6.22
C ILE A 215 19.71 -20.05 -6.87
N VAL A 216 20.56 -19.46 -7.71
CA VAL A 216 21.66 -20.18 -8.35
C VAL A 216 22.83 -20.21 -7.36
N ASP A 217 23.13 -21.39 -6.88
CA ASP A 217 24.32 -21.62 -6.05
C ASP A 217 25.55 -21.69 -6.98
N VAL A 218 26.29 -20.58 -7.03
CA VAL A 218 27.47 -20.45 -7.90
C VAL A 218 28.52 -21.52 -7.61
N GLN A 219 28.58 -22.00 -6.36
CA GLN A 219 29.51 -23.07 -5.96
C GLN A 219 29.20 -24.40 -6.66
N LYS A 220 27.91 -24.69 -6.87
CA LYS A 220 27.48 -25.89 -7.59
C LYS A 220 27.65 -25.79 -9.10
N MET A 221 27.53 -24.57 -9.66
CA MET A 221 27.65 -24.37 -11.11
C MET A 221 29.08 -24.50 -11.63
N PHE A 222 30.07 -24.04 -10.89
CA PHE A 222 31.47 -24.00 -11.37
C PHE A 222 32.37 -25.10 -10.81
N GLY A 223 31.83 -26.02 -10.01
CA GLY A 223 32.58 -27.21 -9.58
C GLY A 223 33.82 -26.92 -8.77
N ILE A 224 33.85 -25.77 -8.06
CA ILE A 224 35.00 -25.39 -7.23
C ILE A 224 35.02 -26.33 -6.03
N ARG A 225 35.89 -27.33 -6.09
CA ARG A 225 36.25 -28.16 -4.94
C ARG A 225 37.08 -27.27 -3.99
N ALA A 226 36.65 -27.17 -2.73
CA ALA A 226 37.41 -26.61 -1.66
C ALA A 226 38.67 -27.44 -1.37
#